data_471a50edf6ab4a74dbebb54b99ae15ee
#
_entry.id   471a50edf6ab4a74dbebb54b99ae15ee
#
_cell.length_a   1.000
_cell.length_b   1.000
_cell.length_c   1.000
_cell.angle_alpha   90.00
_cell.angle_beta   90.00
_cell.angle_gamma   90.00
#
_symmetry.space_group_name_H-M   'P 1'
#
loop_
_entity.id
_entity.type
_entity.pdbx_description
1 polymer ?
#
loop_
_entity_poly.entity_id
_entity_poly.type
_entity_poly.pdbx_seq_one_letter_code
_entity_poly.pdbx_strand_id
1 'polypeptide(L)'
;EYNKILKQYHKVSDRHILAVECDMPYSDILQVVTLSDKIRKAGNELVALMRKNYEQLIRTKRYRKLLVLYGNTEDKNKRKDLANQLGEMRKDYNVTWDYCRRSMIPIGKKYGIDAVFALTKAEDIWGGMEKCLYGRGAAIHFSKYGELPCIRSKQINRGIPMSVKDEQLRFRLGKINFGIKAVDRFQRDEVNAIVSYLAESENMDRKAVNAFREDARCIDTYRPCYATLVPKVIRHRYRVYLHLTIEGKAKPKYNRYGSLRHKYGKGIIGADIGTQTVAYTSNTEVGLKNLSERGNSIQTSERKERLLHRAMDRSRRAANPQNYNDDGSVKKGRKDWKYSNHYKKLKNKYYELCRINAVNRQLAINEDANHLRSLGNTFVTEEKNASKLMKRAKETKKNEKGKFNKKKRFGKTIKNRCPSKFQTTVQKKFEVTGGTYIEVPNNYRASQYDHTADDYIRKNLSDRLYK
;
A
#
# COMPACT_ATOMS: atom_id res chain seq x y z
N GLU A 1 -7.43 31.94 7.42
CA GLU A 1 -7.97 31.78 6.04
C GLU A 1 -6.98 31.05 5.14
N TYR A 2 -5.71 31.51 5.01
CA TYR A 2 -4.67 30.88 4.19
C TYR A 2 -4.47 29.38 4.49
N ASN A 3 -4.45 28.96 5.76
CA ASN A 3 -4.36 27.56 6.15
C ASN A 3 -5.65 26.75 5.86
N LYS A 4 -6.81 27.39 5.81
CA LYS A 4 -8.07 26.77 5.37
C LYS A 4 -8.10 26.58 3.86
N ILE A 5 -7.62 27.57 3.13
CA ILE A 5 -7.47 27.54 1.66
C ILE A 5 -6.43 26.49 1.27
N LEU A 6 -5.27 26.42 1.95
CA LEU A 6 -4.26 25.37 1.75
C LEU A 6 -4.81 23.97 2.06
N LYS A 7 -5.64 23.80 3.09
CA LYS A 7 -6.27 22.49 3.38
C LYS A 7 -7.30 22.09 2.32
N GLN A 8 -8.07 23.04 1.80
CA GLN A 8 -8.95 22.79 0.64
C GLN A 8 -8.14 22.52 -0.63
N TYR A 9 -7.05 23.21 -0.83
CA TYR A 9 -6.13 23.06 -1.93
C TYR A 9 -5.49 21.65 -1.98
N HIS A 10 -5.00 21.16 -0.82
CA HIS A 10 -4.47 19.81 -0.70
C HIS A 10 -5.53 18.70 -0.87
N LYS A 11 -6.81 19.03 -0.78
CA LYS A 11 -7.93 18.10 -0.93
C LYS A 11 -8.39 17.94 -2.38
N VAL A 12 -8.07 18.90 -3.24
CA VAL A 12 -8.57 18.99 -4.62
C VAL A 12 -7.48 18.71 -5.67
N SER A 13 -6.19 18.74 -5.29
CA SER A 13 -5.13 18.48 -6.27
C SER A 13 -4.98 16.98 -6.53
N ASP A 14 -5.26 16.57 -7.75
CA ASP A 14 -4.94 15.24 -8.23
C ASP A 14 -3.44 15.00 -8.11
N ARG A 15 -3.06 13.85 -7.59
CA ARG A 15 -1.66 13.43 -7.50
C ARG A 15 -1.48 12.06 -8.09
N HIS A 16 -0.44 11.93 -8.89
CA HIS A 16 -0.04 10.63 -9.42
C HIS A 16 1.44 10.38 -9.20
N ILE A 17 1.88 9.16 -9.49
CA ILE A 17 3.27 8.74 -9.29
C ILE A 17 3.83 8.28 -10.62
N LEU A 18 4.88 8.95 -11.09
CA LEU A 18 5.74 8.45 -12.16
C LEU A 18 6.77 7.49 -11.55
N ALA A 19 6.71 6.22 -11.95
CA ALA A 19 7.64 5.19 -11.53
C ALA A 19 8.58 4.84 -12.69
N VAL A 20 9.88 5.14 -12.55
CA VAL A 20 10.92 4.91 -13.55
C VAL A 20 12.14 4.24 -12.94
N GLU A 21 12.89 3.48 -13.73
CA GLU A 21 14.17 2.91 -13.26
C GLU A 21 15.23 4.00 -13.22
N CYS A 22 16.02 4.04 -12.15
CA CYS A 22 17.15 4.96 -12.05
C CYS A 22 18.29 4.52 -12.98
N ASP A 23 18.90 5.48 -13.64
CA ASP A 23 20.12 5.28 -14.42
C ASP A 23 21.33 5.63 -13.57
N MET A 24 21.96 4.60 -13.00
CA MET A 24 23.12 4.74 -12.15
C MET A 24 24.03 3.50 -12.22
N PRO A 25 25.33 3.63 -11.96
CA PRO A 25 26.27 2.51 -11.82
C PRO A 25 25.86 1.52 -10.73
N TYR A 26 26.25 0.27 -10.88
CA TYR A 26 25.90 -0.77 -9.90
C TYR A 26 26.53 -0.52 -8.52
N SER A 27 27.71 0.10 -8.44
CA SER A 27 28.33 0.57 -7.20
C SER A 27 27.43 1.53 -6.41
N ASP A 28 26.78 2.44 -7.12
CA ASP A 28 25.85 3.42 -6.51
C ASP A 28 24.55 2.78 -6.09
N ILE A 29 24.04 1.81 -6.88
CA ILE A 29 22.91 0.97 -6.47
C ILE A 29 23.20 0.27 -5.13
N LEU A 30 24.40 -0.26 -4.93
CA LEU A 30 24.81 -0.89 -3.67
C LEU A 30 24.85 0.10 -2.51
N GLN A 31 25.29 1.35 -2.75
CA GLN A 31 25.25 2.40 -1.72
C GLN A 31 23.82 2.74 -1.32
N VAL A 32 22.90 2.85 -2.29
CA VAL A 32 21.45 3.05 -2.03
C VAL A 32 20.87 1.88 -1.21
N VAL A 33 21.22 0.64 -1.55
CA VAL A 33 20.79 -0.57 -0.80
C VAL A 33 21.34 -0.54 0.62
N THR A 34 22.59 -0.15 0.81
CA THR A 34 23.22 -0.01 2.13
C THR A 34 22.52 1.05 2.98
N LEU A 35 22.19 2.20 2.40
CA LEU A 35 21.41 3.25 3.06
C LEU A 35 20.02 2.75 3.46
N SER A 36 19.36 2.02 2.57
CA SER A 36 18.06 1.41 2.86
C SER A 36 18.13 0.43 4.04
N ASP A 37 19.19 -0.40 4.13
CA ASP A 37 19.41 -1.31 5.29
C ASP A 37 19.70 -0.55 6.59
N LYS A 38 20.46 0.55 6.53
CA LYS A 38 20.65 1.44 7.68
C LYS A 38 19.32 2.03 8.17
N ILE A 39 18.48 2.51 7.27
CA ILE A 39 17.12 3.02 7.59
C ILE A 39 16.26 1.91 8.21
N ARG A 40 16.34 0.68 7.71
CA ARG A 40 15.66 -0.48 8.29
C ARG A 40 16.08 -0.73 9.74
N LYS A 41 17.39 -0.74 10.01
CA LYS A 41 17.95 -0.96 11.36
C LYS A 41 17.53 0.15 12.32
N ALA A 42 17.68 1.40 11.91
CA ALA A 42 17.28 2.57 12.70
C ALA A 42 15.75 2.56 12.97
N GLY A 43 14.95 2.26 11.94
CA GLY A 43 13.51 2.12 12.09
C GLY A 43 13.11 1.02 13.06
N ASN A 44 13.79 -0.12 13.06
CA ASN A 44 13.53 -1.20 14.01
C ASN A 44 13.87 -0.82 15.45
N GLU A 45 14.95 -0.05 15.68
CA GLU A 45 15.30 0.47 17.00
C GLU A 45 14.22 1.40 17.53
N LEU A 46 13.71 2.32 16.69
CA LEU A 46 12.59 3.18 17.05
C LEU A 46 11.28 2.39 17.29
N VAL A 47 11.00 1.38 16.46
CA VAL A 47 9.83 0.49 16.66
C VAL A 47 9.90 -0.22 18.00
N ALA A 48 11.08 -0.71 18.42
CA ALA A 48 11.28 -1.36 19.73
C ALA A 48 10.93 -0.41 20.88
N LEU A 49 11.44 0.84 20.80
CA LEU A 49 11.17 1.87 21.80
C LEU A 49 9.69 2.23 21.87
N MET A 50 9.08 2.54 20.73
CA MET A 50 7.67 2.93 20.66
C MET A 50 6.73 1.79 21.08
N ARG A 51 7.04 0.53 20.75
CA ARG A 51 6.28 -0.63 21.21
C ARG A 51 6.33 -0.78 22.71
N LYS A 52 7.51 -0.67 23.30
CA LYS A 52 7.68 -0.74 24.77
C LYS A 52 6.78 0.27 25.47
N ASN A 53 6.84 1.53 25.04
CA ASN A 53 6.05 2.62 25.60
C ASN A 53 4.53 2.37 25.42
N TYR A 54 4.12 1.97 24.22
CA TYR A 54 2.73 1.65 23.93
C TYR A 54 2.21 0.46 24.75
N GLU A 55 2.99 -0.61 24.91
CA GLU A 55 2.62 -1.77 25.71
C GLU A 55 2.46 -1.39 27.20
N GLN A 56 3.29 -0.49 27.73
CA GLN A 56 3.14 0.05 29.07
C GLN A 56 1.84 0.85 29.20
N LEU A 57 1.56 1.77 28.27
CA LEU A 57 0.35 2.58 28.25
C LEU A 57 -0.93 1.73 28.25
N ILE A 58 -1.04 0.75 27.33
CA ILE A 58 -2.26 -0.08 27.20
C ILE A 58 -2.47 -1.06 28.36
N ARG A 59 -1.43 -1.36 29.15
CA ARG A 59 -1.56 -2.18 30.40
C ARG A 59 -2.18 -1.39 31.54
N THR A 60 -2.15 -0.07 31.49
CA THR A 60 -2.67 0.80 32.55
C THR A 60 -4.18 0.69 32.65
N LYS A 61 -4.70 0.34 33.84
CA LYS A 61 -6.15 0.20 34.08
C LYS A 61 -6.90 1.49 33.77
N ARG A 62 -6.33 2.66 34.18
CA ARG A 62 -6.91 4.00 33.95
C ARG A 62 -7.07 4.27 32.44
N TYR A 63 -6.04 4.01 31.62
CA TYR A 63 -6.10 4.23 30.16
C TYR A 63 -7.20 3.40 29.51
N ARG A 64 -7.33 2.10 29.89
CA ARG A 64 -8.38 1.22 29.38
C ARG A 64 -9.78 1.70 29.76
N LYS A 65 -9.98 2.15 31.02
CA LYS A 65 -11.27 2.71 31.45
C LYS A 65 -11.64 3.97 30.67
N LEU A 66 -10.68 4.89 30.48
CA LEU A 66 -10.88 6.11 29.68
C LEU A 66 -11.23 5.80 28.22
N LEU A 67 -10.61 4.79 27.60
CA LEU A 67 -10.95 4.38 26.23
C LEU A 67 -12.38 3.86 26.10
N VAL A 68 -12.87 3.09 27.08
CA VAL A 68 -14.25 2.59 27.12
C VAL A 68 -15.22 3.76 27.31
N LEU A 69 -14.95 4.65 28.26
CA LEU A 69 -15.77 5.85 28.51
C LEU A 69 -15.83 6.74 27.26
N TYR A 70 -14.69 7.01 26.62
CA TYR A 70 -14.61 7.77 25.37
C TYR A 70 -15.45 7.17 24.24
N GLY A 71 -15.43 5.82 24.11
CA GLY A 71 -16.22 5.11 23.11
C GLY A 71 -17.73 5.16 23.33
N ASN A 72 -18.17 5.23 24.60
CA ASN A 72 -19.59 5.18 24.98
C ASN A 72 -20.18 6.58 25.23
N THR A 73 -19.39 7.64 25.20
CA THR A 73 -19.86 9.02 25.46
C THR A 73 -20.30 9.68 24.17
N GLU A 74 -21.56 10.11 24.11
CA GLU A 74 -22.14 10.87 22.98
C GLU A 74 -21.98 12.40 23.15
N ASP A 75 -21.95 12.88 24.40
CA ASP A 75 -21.77 14.30 24.72
C ASP A 75 -20.40 14.80 24.20
N LYS A 76 -20.43 15.82 23.36
CA LYS A 76 -19.23 16.39 22.71
C LYS A 76 -18.24 16.98 23.70
N ASN A 77 -18.72 17.66 24.77
CA ASN A 77 -17.86 18.33 25.75
C ASN A 77 -17.16 17.30 26.64
N LYS A 78 -17.90 16.35 27.21
CA LYS A 78 -17.35 15.23 28.00
C LYS A 78 -16.38 14.39 27.15
N ARG A 79 -16.71 14.15 25.89
CA ARG A 79 -15.84 13.44 24.96
C ARG A 79 -14.52 14.17 24.69
N LYS A 80 -14.56 15.51 24.61
CA LYS A 80 -13.37 16.37 24.49
C LYS A 80 -12.47 16.26 25.74
N ASP A 81 -13.06 16.29 26.93
CA ASP A 81 -12.30 16.14 28.17
C ASP A 81 -11.66 14.75 28.31
N LEU A 82 -12.38 13.70 27.96
CA LEU A 82 -11.82 12.35 27.90
C LEU A 82 -10.69 12.23 26.87
N ALA A 83 -10.82 12.90 25.72
CA ALA A 83 -9.75 12.93 24.71
C ALA A 83 -8.50 13.64 25.24
N ASN A 84 -8.65 14.74 25.99
CA ASN A 84 -7.55 15.46 26.64
C ASN A 84 -6.85 14.55 27.68
N GLN A 85 -7.61 13.89 28.55
CA GLN A 85 -7.05 12.95 29.54
C GLN A 85 -6.30 11.78 28.88
N LEU A 86 -6.83 11.23 27.79
CA LEU A 86 -6.12 10.23 26.98
C LEU A 86 -4.85 10.79 26.36
N GLY A 87 -4.88 12.07 25.94
CA GLY A 87 -3.74 12.80 25.40
C GLY A 87 -2.62 12.97 26.42
N GLU A 88 -2.95 13.40 27.66
CA GLU A 88 -1.98 13.54 28.76
C GLU A 88 -1.33 12.17 29.09
N MET A 89 -2.13 11.12 29.25
CA MET A 89 -1.56 9.78 29.48
C MET A 89 -0.62 9.31 28.35
N ARG A 90 -0.92 9.67 27.10
CA ARG A 90 0.01 9.38 25.98
C ARG A 90 1.31 10.14 26.10
N LYS A 91 1.29 11.38 26.61
CA LYS A 91 2.50 12.17 26.89
C LYS A 91 3.33 11.54 28.01
N ASP A 92 2.69 11.18 29.14
CA ASP A 92 3.33 10.57 30.30
C ASP A 92 4.06 9.29 29.93
N TYR A 93 3.49 8.49 29.04
CA TYR A 93 4.09 7.24 28.55
C TYR A 93 4.95 7.41 27.29
N ASN A 94 5.21 8.64 26.87
CA ASN A 94 6.01 8.92 25.67
C ASN A 94 5.48 8.27 24.38
N VAL A 95 4.15 8.24 24.24
CA VAL A 95 3.46 7.75 23.03
C VAL A 95 2.88 8.93 22.26
N THR A 96 3.76 9.81 21.79
CA THR A 96 3.43 11.03 21.02
C THR A 96 4.29 11.12 19.77
N TRP A 97 3.81 11.88 18.78
CA TRP A 97 4.59 12.18 17.58
C TRP A 97 5.89 12.91 17.92
N ASP A 98 5.85 13.88 18.82
CA ASP A 98 7.03 14.64 19.19
C ASP A 98 8.11 13.77 19.84
N TYR A 99 7.74 12.85 20.71
CA TYR A 99 8.68 11.89 21.28
C TYR A 99 9.25 10.95 20.21
N CYS A 100 8.39 10.40 19.32
CA CYS A 100 8.81 9.55 18.21
C CYS A 100 9.83 10.27 17.32
N ARG A 101 9.57 11.51 16.95
CA ARG A 101 10.43 12.36 16.13
C ARG A 101 11.77 12.65 16.82
N ARG A 102 11.74 13.10 18.08
CA ARG A 102 12.95 13.43 18.86
C ARG A 102 13.83 12.19 19.08
N SER A 103 13.23 11.04 19.37
CA SER A 103 13.96 9.79 19.55
C SER A 103 14.64 9.32 18.27
N MET A 104 14.09 9.63 17.09
CA MET A 104 14.70 9.24 15.83
C MET A 104 15.99 10.01 15.49
N ILE A 105 16.18 11.21 16.02
CA ILE A 105 17.37 12.04 15.73
C ILE A 105 18.67 11.36 16.17
N PRO A 106 18.85 10.98 17.46
CA PRO A 106 20.05 10.28 17.88
C PRO A 106 20.21 8.90 17.24
N ILE A 107 19.09 8.17 17.01
CA ILE A 107 19.12 6.90 16.29
C ILE A 107 19.63 7.11 14.86
N GLY A 108 19.11 8.12 14.13
CA GLY A 108 19.58 8.43 12.79
C GLY A 108 21.06 8.75 12.73
N LYS A 109 21.59 9.56 13.67
CA LYS A 109 23.01 9.88 13.80
C LYS A 109 23.86 8.62 14.03
N LYS A 110 23.43 7.73 14.93
CA LYS A 110 24.10 6.45 15.22
C LYS A 110 24.30 5.58 13.96
N TYR A 111 23.34 5.58 13.04
CA TYR A 111 23.43 4.81 11.80
C TYR A 111 23.99 5.62 10.61
N GLY A 112 24.36 6.88 10.81
CA GLY A 112 24.86 7.76 9.75
C GLY A 112 23.80 8.00 8.66
N ILE A 113 22.57 8.30 9.07
CA ILE A 113 21.42 8.57 8.18
C ILE A 113 21.14 10.07 8.23
N ASP A 114 20.97 10.68 7.04
CA ASP A 114 20.54 12.06 6.94
C ASP A 114 19.19 12.31 7.68
N ALA A 115 19.10 13.45 8.33
CA ALA A 115 17.93 13.81 9.16
C ALA A 115 16.62 13.77 8.38
N VAL A 116 16.62 14.09 7.08
CA VAL A 116 15.43 14.04 6.24
C VAL A 116 14.90 12.61 6.12
N PHE A 117 15.77 11.64 5.88
CA PHE A 117 15.37 10.22 5.76
C PHE A 117 15.01 9.61 7.12
N ALA A 118 15.72 10.00 8.16
CA ALA A 118 15.40 9.60 9.52
C ALA A 118 13.99 10.08 9.92
N LEU A 119 13.68 11.35 9.72
CA LEU A 119 12.37 11.93 10.04
C LEU A 119 11.23 11.33 9.20
N THR A 120 11.43 11.11 7.90
CA THR A 120 10.39 10.45 7.08
C THR A 120 10.15 9.01 7.52
N LYS A 121 11.19 8.31 8.01
CA LYS A 121 11.01 6.98 8.60
C LYS A 121 10.26 7.02 9.93
N ALA A 122 10.50 8.05 10.76
CA ALA A 122 9.72 8.27 11.99
C ALA A 122 8.23 8.53 11.67
N GLU A 123 7.93 9.30 10.62
CA GLU A 123 6.54 9.52 10.15
C GLU A 123 5.84 8.21 9.77
N ASP A 124 6.53 7.32 9.06
CA ASP A 124 5.97 6.00 8.69
C ASP A 124 5.66 5.14 9.93
N ILE A 125 6.54 5.17 10.93
CA ILE A 125 6.36 4.42 12.20
C ILE A 125 5.22 5.03 13.01
N TRP A 126 5.17 6.37 13.09
CA TRP A 126 4.10 7.07 13.78
C TRP A 126 2.73 6.80 13.13
N GLY A 127 2.62 6.84 11.82
CA GLY A 127 1.39 6.45 11.11
C GLY A 127 0.93 5.02 11.41
N GLY A 128 1.88 4.11 11.70
CA GLY A 128 1.58 2.77 12.23
C GLY A 128 1.07 2.83 13.68
N MET A 129 1.66 3.67 14.52
CA MET A 129 1.26 3.87 15.92
C MET A 129 -0.13 4.50 16.02
N GLU A 130 -0.44 5.50 15.22
CA GLU A 130 -1.78 6.09 15.15
C GLU A 130 -2.86 5.05 14.84
N LYS A 131 -2.59 4.13 13.92
CA LYS A 131 -3.51 3.02 13.63
C LYS A 131 -3.76 2.15 14.87
N CYS A 132 -2.73 1.92 15.70
CA CYS A 132 -2.89 1.18 16.96
C CYS A 132 -3.69 2.01 17.98
N LEU A 133 -3.41 3.29 18.13
CA LEU A 133 -4.08 4.19 19.08
C LEU A 133 -5.58 4.36 18.78
N TYR A 134 -5.96 4.36 17.50
CA TYR A 134 -7.34 4.55 17.06
C TYR A 134 -8.05 3.25 16.65
N GLY A 135 -7.55 2.11 17.11
CA GLY A 135 -8.20 0.81 16.94
C GLY A 135 -8.21 0.24 15.51
N ARG A 136 -7.44 0.85 14.58
CA ARG A 136 -7.31 0.41 13.18
C ARG A 136 -6.18 -0.59 12.96
N GLY A 137 -5.30 -0.78 13.95
CA GLY A 137 -4.15 -1.68 13.93
C GLY A 137 -3.95 -2.40 15.26
N ALA A 138 -3.36 -3.60 15.22
CA ALA A 138 -3.08 -4.38 16.42
C ALA A 138 -1.71 -4.06 17.05
N ALA A 139 -0.70 -3.82 16.22
CA ALA A 139 0.66 -3.49 16.65
C ALA A 139 1.46 -2.86 15.49
N ILE A 140 2.50 -2.10 15.83
CA ILE A 140 3.54 -1.71 14.87
C ILE A 140 4.53 -2.88 14.70
N HIS A 141 5.04 -3.08 13.48
CA HIS A 141 5.83 -4.25 13.13
C HIS A 141 7.28 -3.87 12.81
N PHE A 142 8.19 -4.77 13.16
CA PHE A 142 9.58 -4.70 12.71
C PHE A 142 9.69 -5.02 11.23
N SER A 143 10.56 -4.29 10.53
CA SER A 143 10.97 -4.67 9.18
C SER A 143 11.88 -5.90 9.25
N LYS A 144 11.61 -6.91 8.42
CA LYS A 144 12.36 -8.17 8.43
C LYS A 144 13.78 -7.97 7.89
N TYR A 145 14.69 -8.86 8.28
CA TYR A 145 16.02 -8.89 7.70
C TYR A 145 15.94 -9.10 6.17
N GLY A 146 16.66 -8.27 5.42
CA GLY A 146 16.64 -8.29 3.95
C GLY A 146 15.48 -7.52 3.30
N GLU A 147 14.55 -6.95 4.07
CA GLU A 147 13.62 -5.95 3.55
C GLU A 147 14.39 -4.65 3.25
N LEU A 148 14.06 -4.05 2.11
CA LEU A 148 14.64 -2.80 1.65
C LEU A 148 13.55 -1.70 1.71
N PRO A 149 13.46 -0.95 2.82
CA PRO A 149 12.53 0.16 2.90
C PRO A 149 12.86 1.24 1.87
N CYS A 150 11.85 1.95 1.42
CA CYS A 150 12.00 3.08 0.52
C CYS A 150 12.77 4.21 1.21
N ILE A 151 13.56 4.94 0.44
CA ILE A 151 14.25 6.16 0.85
C ILE A 151 13.44 7.32 0.30
N ARG A 152 12.69 7.99 1.17
CA ARG A 152 11.76 9.05 0.78
C ARG A 152 12.29 10.42 1.17
N SER A 153 12.34 11.34 0.23
CA SER A 153 12.52 12.75 0.54
C SER A 153 11.18 13.36 1.01
N LYS A 154 11.24 14.48 1.70
CA LYS A 154 10.05 15.20 2.17
C LYS A 154 9.63 16.31 1.21
N GLN A 155 10.59 16.87 0.51
CA GLN A 155 10.46 17.97 -0.44
C GLN A 155 11.41 17.75 -1.60
N ILE A 156 11.11 18.36 -2.74
CA ILE A 156 11.90 18.19 -3.96
C ILE A 156 13.36 18.63 -3.81
N ASN A 157 13.64 19.62 -2.95
CA ASN A 157 14.97 20.19 -2.77
C ASN A 157 15.71 19.62 -1.53
N ARG A 158 15.15 18.65 -0.81
CA ARG A 158 15.75 18.09 0.40
C ARG A 158 15.81 16.57 0.34
N GLY A 159 16.99 16.04 0.59
CA GLY A 159 17.28 14.60 0.61
C GLY A 159 17.56 14.03 -0.77
N ILE A 160 16.67 14.20 -1.74
CA ILE A 160 16.83 13.79 -3.13
C ILE A 160 16.49 15.00 -4.02
N PRO A 161 17.38 16.01 -4.08
CA PRO A 161 17.16 17.19 -4.94
C PRO A 161 17.12 16.79 -6.41
N MET A 162 16.28 17.50 -7.15
CA MET A 162 16.09 17.36 -8.59
C MET A 162 16.53 18.64 -9.30
N SER A 163 17.14 18.49 -10.46
CA SER A 163 17.49 19.58 -11.36
C SER A 163 17.24 19.17 -12.80
N VAL A 164 17.16 20.13 -13.69
CA VAL A 164 17.16 19.92 -15.13
C VAL A 164 18.54 20.31 -15.67
N LYS A 165 19.17 19.42 -16.45
CA LYS A 165 20.41 19.68 -17.15
C LYS A 165 20.30 19.04 -18.53
N ASP A 166 20.59 19.83 -19.59
CA ASP A 166 20.52 19.39 -20.99
C ASP A 166 19.14 18.72 -21.28
N GLU A 167 18.06 19.40 -20.90
CA GLU A 167 16.66 18.92 -21.02
C GLU A 167 16.39 17.55 -20.32
N GLN A 168 17.29 17.11 -19.47
CA GLN A 168 17.16 15.85 -18.75
C GLN A 168 16.97 16.08 -17.25
N LEU A 169 16.09 15.29 -16.65
CA LEU A 169 15.93 15.26 -15.20
C LEU A 169 17.15 14.57 -14.57
N ARG A 170 17.78 15.25 -13.64
CA ARG A 170 18.91 14.77 -12.83
C ARG A 170 18.53 14.80 -11.35
N PHE A 171 18.98 13.81 -10.63
CA PHE A 171 18.72 13.63 -9.21
C PHE A 171 20.03 13.43 -8.47
N ARG A 172 20.06 13.83 -7.18
CA ARG A 172 21.22 13.65 -6.34
C ARG A 172 20.82 13.00 -4.99
N LEU A 173 21.58 12.03 -4.56
CA LEU A 173 21.50 11.42 -3.23
C LEU A 173 22.89 11.52 -2.55
N GLY A 174 23.08 12.49 -1.67
CA GLY A 174 24.39 12.78 -1.11
C GLY A 174 25.43 13.09 -2.21
N LYS A 175 26.40 12.19 -2.42
CA LYS A 175 27.40 12.30 -3.49
C LYS A 175 27.02 11.60 -4.79
N ILE A 176 25.94 10.83 -4.80
CA ILE A 176 25.49 10.06 -5.96
C ILE A 176 24.65 10.97 -6.86
N ASN A 177 25.08 11.18 -8.10
CA ASN A 177 24.28 11.82 -9.14
C ASN A 177 23.73 10.75 -10.10
N PHE A 178 22.45 10.83 -10.45
CA PHE A 178 21.84 9.83 -11.31
C PHE A 178 20.74 10.42 -12.18
N GLY A 179 20.50 9.77 -13.30
CA GLY A 179 19.39 10.04 -14.22
C GLY A 179 18.27 9.01 -14.06
N ILE A 180 17.37 9.00 -15.05
CA ILE A 180 16.25 8.07 -15.13
C ILE A 180 16.17 7.44 -16.52
N LYS A 181 15.67 6.18 -16.57
CA LYS A 181 15.42 5.44 -17.81
C LYS A 181 13.94 5.52 -18.18
N ALA A 182 13.55 6.50 -18.97
CA ALA A 182 12.20 6.57 -19.53
C ALA A 182 12.07 5.61 -20.72
N VAL A 183 11.55 4.41 -20.48
CA VAL A 183 11.55 3.30 -21.45
C VAL A 183 10.42 3.43 -22.47
N ASP A 184 9.22 3.82 -22.02
CA ASP A 184 8.04 3.91 -22.89
C ASP A 184 7.65 5.38 -23.20
N ARG A 185 6.78 5.54 -24.20
CA ARG A 185 6.28 6.85 -24.62
C ARG A 185 5.61 7.60 -23.46
N PHE A 186 4.79 6.92 -22.68
CA PHE A 186 4.10 7.55 -21.55
C PHE A 186 5.09 8.14 -20.52
N GLN A 187 6.15 7.38 -20.18
CA GLN A 187 7.17 7.88 -19.26
C GLN A 187 7.91 9.09 -19.83
N ARG A 188 8.21 9.08 -21.13
CA ARG A 188 8.84 10.24 -21.80
C ARG A 188 7.93 11.46 -21.80
N ASP A 189 6.65 11.29 -22.15
CA ASP A 189 5.66 12.38 -22.17
C ASP A 189 5.49 13.00 -20.77
N GLU A 190 5.48 12.18 -19.73
CA GLU A 190 5.44 12.64 -18.32
C GLU A 190 6.72 13.41 -17.93
N VAL A 191 7.89 12.89 -18.30
CA VAL A 191 9.19 13.54 -18.03
C VAL A 191 9.27 14.89 -18.75
N ASN A 192 8.90 14.95 -20.02
CA ASN A 192 8.91 16.20 -20.79
C ASN A 192 7.99 17.25 -20.18
N ALA A 193 6.78 16.85 -19.72
CA ALA A 193 5.87 17.77 -19.05
C ALA A 193 6.44 18.34 -17.74
N ILE A 194 7.21 17.52 -16.99
CA ILE A 194 7.91 17.99 -15.78
C ILE A 194 9.02 18.96 -16.15
N VAL A 195 9.81 18.67 -17.18
CA VAL A 195 10.90 19.54 -17.65
C VAL A 195 10.35 20.89 -18.10
N SER A 196 9.26 20.89 -18.91
CA SER A 196 8.60 22.14 -19.33
C SER A 196 8.11 22.95 -18.14
N TYR A 197 7.42 22.32 -17.17
CA TYR A 197 6.96 23.00 -15.96
C TYR A 197 8.12 23.63 -15.18
N LEU A 198 9.25 22.94 -15.04
CA LEU A 198 10.40 23.45 -14.29
C LEU A 198 11.05 24.62 -15.01
N ALA A 199 11.23 24.55 -16.33
CA ALA A 199 11.79 25.64 -17.15
C ALA A 199 10.91 26.89 -17.07
N GLU A 200 9.59 26.76 -17.15
CA GLU A 200 8.65 27.86 -16.98
C GLU A 200 8.70 28.47 -15.57
N SER A 201 8.81 27.62 -14.53
CA SER A 201 8.81 28.07 -13.13
C SER A 201 10.13 28.73 -12.69
N GLU A 202 11.26 28.46 -13.33
CA GLU A 202 12.55 29.10 -13.05
C GLU A 202 12.56 30.58 -13.44
N ASN A 203 11.79 30.97 -14.47
CA ASN A 203 11.70 32.35 -14.98
C ASN A 203 10.61 33.18 -14.27
N MET A 204 9.87 32.63 -13.32
CA MET A 204 8.79 33.33 -12.61
C MET A 204 9.22 33.81 -11.22
N ASP A 205 8.80 35.01 -10.85
CA ASP A 205 8.94 35.47 -9.48
C ASP A 205 8.08 34.59 -8.52
N ARG A 206 8.33 34.72 -7.20
CA ARG A 206 7.66 33.88 -6.19
C ARG A 206 6.15 34.15 -6.10
N LYS A 207 5.68 35.34 -6.48
CA LYS A 207 4.25 35.70 -6.52
C LYS A 207 3.61 35.16 -7.79
N ALA A 208 4.31 35.29 -8.94
CA ALA A 208 3.88 34.74 -10.19
C ALA A 208 3.82 33.20 -10.15
N VAL A 209 4.79 32.52 -9.50
CA VAL A 209 4.73 31.06 -9.26
C VAL A 209 3.52 30.66 -8.42
N ASN A 210 3.14 31.46 -7.43
CA ASN A 210 1.94 31.17 -6.62
C ASN A 210 0.65 31.45 -7.40
N ALA A 211 0.58 32.54 -8.17
CA ALA A 211 -0.55 32.83 -9.06
C ALA A 211 -0.66 31.78 -10.17
N PHE A 212 0.43 31.39 -10.81
CA PHE A 212 0.49 30.28 -11.76
C PHE A 212 0.01 28.96 -11.15
N ARG A 213 0.31 28.71 -9.87
CA ARG A 213 -0.25 27.57 -9.12
C ARG A 213 -1.75 27.69 -8.89
N GLU A 214 -2.29 28.88 -8.80
CA GLU A 214 -3.72 29.13 -8.64
C GLU A 214 -4.48 29.01 -9.95
N ASP A 215 -3.96 29.55 -11.04
CA ASP A 215 -4.53 29.41 -12.38
C ASP A 215 -4.33 28.00 -12.95
N ALA A 216 -3.25 27.36 -12.63
CA ALA A 216 -2.94 25.99 -13.03
C ALA A 216 -3.81 24.92 -12.33
N ARG A 217 -4.74 25.30 -11.46
CA ARG A 217 -5.85 24.43 -11.03
C ARG A 217 -6.75 24.03 -12.21
N CYS A 218 -6.76 24.83 -13.24
CA CYS A 218 -7.50 24.61 -14.48
C CYS A 218 -6.65 23.98 -15.58
N ILE A 219 -5.32 23.92 -15.42
CA ILE A 219 -4.36 23.43 -16.41
C ILE A 219 -3.56 22.30 -15.79
N ASP A 220 -3.25 21.24 -16.53
CA ASP A 220 -2.47 20.09 -16.11
C ASP A 220 -1.06 20.50 -15.65
N THR A 221 -0.93 20.90 -14.39
CA THR A 221 0.39 21.17 -13.81
C THR A 221 1.11 19.90 -13.51
N TYR A 222 2.33 19.78 -13.96
CA TYR A 222 3.24 18.66 -13.68
C TYR A 222 4.27 19.03 -12.62
N ARG A 223 3.79 19.59 -11.49
CA ARG A 223 4.67 20.00 -10.39
C ARG A 223 5.19 18.78 -9.63
N PRO A 224 6.51 18.55 -9.61
CA PRO A 224 7.09 17.52 -8.77
C PRO A 224 7.02 17.92 -7.29
N CYS A 225 6.50 17.03 -6.43
CA CYS A 225 6.35 17.25 -4.99
C CYS A 225 7.52 16.72 -4.20
N TYR A 226 7.84 15.44 -4.39
CA TYR A 226 8.97 14.76 -3.74
C TYR A 226 9.33 13.46 -4.46
N ALA A 227 10.57 13.03 -4.25
CA ALA A 227 11.12 11.81 -4.81
C ALA A 227 11.25 10.71 -3.75
N THR A 228 11.06 9.47 -4.17
CA THR A 228 11.25 8.27 -3.35
C THR A 228 12.05 7.24 -4.12
N LEU A 229 13.20 6.83 -3.59
CA LEU A 229 13.95 5.70 -4.13
C LEU A 229 13.42 4.39 -3.57
N VAL A 230 13.16 3.45 -4.46
CA VAL A 230 12.58 2.14 -4.16
C VAL A 230 13.55 1.06 -4.62
N PRO A 231 14.46 0.61 -3.74
CA PRO A 231 15.35 -0.50 -4.08
C PRO A 231 14.56 -1.80 -4.13
N LYS A 232 14.83 -2.62 -5.16
CA LYS A 232 14.18 -3.91 -5.41
C LYS A 232 15.20 -4.96 -5.79
N VAL A 233 14.90 -6.21 -5.47
CA VAL A 233 15.63 -7.37 -6.00
C VAL A 233 14.84 -7.95 -7.16
N ILE A 234 15.40 -7.92 -8.36
CA ILE A 234 14.79 -8.46 -9.59
C ILE A 234 15.79 -9.42 -10.22
N ARG A 235 15.39 -10.67 -10.42
CA ARG A 235 16.26 -11.72 -10.96
C ARG A 235 17.63 -11.77 -10.28
N HIS A 236 17.60 -11.73 -8.93
CA HIS A 236 18.77 -11.77 -8.03
C HIS A 236 19.73 -10.58 -8.12
N ARG A 237 19.39 -9.51 -8.84
CA ARG A 237 20.16 -8.26 -8.90
C ARG A 237 19.39 -7.14 -8.23
N TYR A 238 20.10 -6.24 -7.58
CA TYR A 238 19.52 -5.01 -7.07
C TYR A 238 19.24 -4.06 -8.22
N ARG A 239 18.08 -3.41 -8.17
CA ARG A 239 17.68 -2.30 -9.02
C ARG A 239 17.04 -1.23 -8.16
N VAL A 240 17.17 0.01 -8.55
CA VAL A 240 16.56 1.16 -7.88
C VAL A 240 15.57 1.81 -8.83
N TYR A 241 14.38 2.05 -8.33
CA TYR A 241 13.34 2.80 -9.04
C TYR A 241 13.11 4.14 -8.35
N LEU A 242 12.95 5.17 -9.12
CA LEU A 242 12.46 6.46 -8.69
C LEU A 242 10.94 6.47 -8.78
N HIS A 243 10.28 6.75 -7.68
CA HIS A 243 8.87 7.10 -7.64
C HIS A 243 8.79 8.61 -7.40
N LEU A 244 8.50 9.37 -8.43
CA LEU A 244 8.30 10.80 -8.36
C LEU A 244 6.82 11.10 -8.19
N THR A 245 6.46 11.74 -7.09
CA THR A 245 5.08 12.19 -6.85
C THR A 245 4.90 13.54 -7.52
N ILE A 246 3.91 13.61 -8.40
CA ILE A 246 3.59 14.75 -9.26
C ILE A 246 2.19 15.22 -8.91
N GLU A 247 2.01 16.53 -8.81
CA GLU A 247 0.70 17.17 -8.68
C GLU A 247 0.17 17.45 -10.09
N GLY A 248 -1.04 16.99 -10.37
CA GLY A 248 -1.69 17.03 -11.68
C GLY A 248 -2.24 15.65 -12.08
N LYS A 249 -3.05 15.63 -13.14
CA LYS A 249 -3.60 14.39 -13.71
C LYS A 249 -2.57 13.70 -14.59
N ALA A 250 -2.43 12.38 -14.42
CA ALA A 250 -1.59 11.59 -15.30
C ALA A 250 -2.08 11.69 -16.74
N LYS A 251 -1.16 11.83 -17.70
CA LYS A 251 -1.50 11.88 -19.13
C LYS A 251 -2.15 10.58 -19.59
N PRO A 252 -3.06 10.63 -20.57
CA PRO A 252 -3.60 9.43 -21.19
C PRO A 252 -2.50 8.60 -21.83
N LYS A 253 -2.65 7.28 -21.78
CA LYS A 253 -1.70 6.37 -22.45
C LYS A 253 -2.11 6.15 -23.89
N TYR A 254 -1.21 6.45 -24.80
CA TYR A 254 -1.39 6.24 -26.24
C TYR A 254 -0.68 4.96 -26.69
N ASN A 255 -1.21 4.34 -27.72
CA ASN A 255 -0.54 3.27 -28.46
C ASN A 255 0.48 3.83 -29.44
N ARG A 256 1.17 2.96 -30.19
CA ARG A 256 2.17 3.38 -31.19
C ARG A 256 1.59 4.21 -32.34
N TYR A 257 0.30 4.13 -32.58
CA TYR A 257 -0.41 4.82 -33.65
C TYR A 257 -1.01 6.17 -33.20
N GLY A 258 -0.78 6.60 -31.96
CA GLY A 258 -1.33 7.87 -31.44
C GLY A 258 -2.76 7.80 -30.92
N SER A 259 -3.42 6.64 -31.00
CA SER A 259 -4.76 6.44 -30.43
C SER A 259 -4.68 6.08 -28.95
N LEU A 260 -5.75 6.33 -28.18
CA LEU A 260 -5.82 5.90 -26.79
C LEU A 260 -5.55 4.40 -26.67
N ARG A 261 -4.64 4.03 -25.77
CA ARG A 261 -4.27 2.62 -25.54
C ARG A 261 -5.44 1.76 -25.08
N HIS A 262 -6.37 2.35 -24.34
CA HIS A 262 -7.57 1.71 -23.83
C HIS A 262 -8.79 2.55 -24.18
N LYS A 263 -9.82 1.91 -24.68
CA LYS A 263 -11.11 2.56 -24.94
C LYS A 263 -11.80 2.93 -23.62
N TYR A 264 -12.56 4.02 -23.62
CA TYR A 264 -13.39 4.43 -22.49
C TYR A 264 -14.84 4.37 -22.95
N GLY A 265 -15.62 3.52 -22.26
CA GLY A 265 -17.03 3.35 -22.53
C GLY A 265 -17.89 4.44 -21.87
N LYS A 266 -19.16 4.47 -22.27
CA LYS A 266 -20.23 5.28 -21.66
C LYS A 266 -21.27 4.34 -21.06
N GLY A 267 -21.97 4.78 -20.03
CA GLY A 267 -23.01 4.00 -19.35
C GLY A 267 -22.62 3.54 -17.96
N ILE A 268 -23.51 2.79 -17.34
CA ILE A 268 -23.40 2.34 -15.94
C ILE A 268 -22.97 0.88 -15.91
N ILE A 269 -22.10 0.54 -14.95
CA ILE A 269 -21.66 -0.81 -14.64
C ILE A 269 -22.02 -1.10 -13.20
N GLY A 270 -22.85 -2.08 -12.96
CA GLY A 270 -23.10 -2.65 -11.64
C GLY A 270 -22.18 -3.82 -11.38
N ALA A 271 -21.56 -3.90 -10.20
CA ALA A 271 -20.65 -4.99 -9.88
C ALA A 271 -20.76 -5.49 -8.45
N ASP A 272 -20.82 -6.82 -8.28
CA ASP A 272 -20.64 -7.50 -7.00
C ASP A 272 -19.23 -8.08 -6.90
N ILE A 273 -18.43 -7.53 -5.99
CA ILE A 273 -17.05 -7.96 -5.75
C ILE A 273 -17.03 -8.98 -4.62
N GLY A 274 -16.93 -10.26 -4.95
CA GLY A 274 -16.77 -11.35 -3.99
C GLY A 274 -15.34 -11.45 -3.43
N THR A 275 -15.08 -12.51 -2.65
CA THR A 275 -13.71 -12.83 -2.16
C THR A 275 -12.84 -13.49 -3.22
N GLN A 276 -13.44 -14.06 -4.25
CA GLN A 276 -12.78 -14.85 -5.28
C GLN A 276 -13.12 -14.38 -6.70
N THR A 277 -14.33 -13.91 -6.93
CA THR A 277 -14.86 -13.53 -8.23
C THR A 277 -15.40 -12.11 -8.18
N VAL A 278 -15.58 -11.52 -9.34
CA VAL A 278 -16.39 -10.31 -9.57
C VAL A 278 -17.46 -10.66 -10.61
N ALA A 279 -18.72 -10.46 -10.24
CA ALA A 279 -19.84 -10.44 -11.18
C ALA A 279 -20.09 -8.99 -11.58
N TYR A 280 -20.38 -8.72 -12.85
CA TYR A 280 -20.70 -7.38 -13.33
C TYR A 280 -21.70 -7.41 -14.45
N THR A 281 -22.45 -6.34 -14.57
CA THR A 281 -23.41 -6.09 -15.65
C THR A 281 -23.22 -4.67 -16.18
N SER A 282 -23.36 -4.51 -17.46
CA SER A 282 -23.36 -3.22 -18.17
C SER A 282 -24.43 -3.23 -19.25
N ASN A 283 -24.59 -2.14 -19.97
CA ASN A 283 -25.54 -2.09 -21.10
C ASN A 283 -25.21 -3.06 -22.24
N THR A 284 -23.95 -3.51 -22.32
CA THR A 284 -23.44 -4.31 -23.46
C THR A 284 -22.95 -5.69 -23.06
N GLU A 285 -22.64 -5.94 -21.80
CA GLU A 285 -22.02 -7.18 -21.36
C GLU A 285 -22.40 -7.52 -19.92
N VAL A 286 -22.66 -8.81 -19.69
CA VAL A 286 -22.81 -9.42 -18.36
C VAL A 286 -21.67 -10.43 -18.19
N GLY A 287 -20.98 -10.42 -17.06
CA GLY A 287 -19.84 -11.30 -16.89
C GLY A 287 -19.54 -11.71 -15.45
N LEU A 288 -18.85 -12.84 -15.34
CA LEU A 288 -18.29 -13.36 -14.09
C LEU A 288 -16.82 -13.66 -14.30
N LYS A 289 -15.95 -13.00 -13.54
CA LYS A 289 -14.49 -13.20 -13.65
C LYS A 289 -13.86 -13.63 -12.34
N ASN A 290 -12.84 -14.47 -12.42
CA ASN A 290 -11.99 -14.80 -11.30
C ASN A 290 -11.01 -13.65 -11.04
N LEU A 291 -10.99 -13.09 -9.84
CA LEU A 291 -10.10 -12.00 -9.46
C LEU A 291 -8.62 -12.44 -9.52
N SER A 292 -7.79 -11.56 -10.07
CA SER A 292 -6.32 -11.70 -10.06
C SER A 292 -5.77 -12.95 -10.76
N GLU A 293 -6.50 -13.50 -11.71
CA GLU A 293 -6.09 -14.68 -12.49
C GLU A 293 -5.64 -14.27 -13.88
N ARG A 294 -4.39 -14.63 -14.24
CA ARG A 294 -3.78 -14.35 -15.54
C ARG A 294 -2.84 -15.47 -15.93
N GLY A 295 -3.17 -16.16 -17.01
CA GLY A 295 -2.35 -17.23 -17.62
C GLY A 295 -2.25 -18.48 -16.75
N ASN A 296 -1.44 -18.46 -15.71
CA ASN A 296 -1.28 -19.58 -14.78
C ASN A 296 -2.29 -19.51 -13.64
N SER A 297 -2.92 -20.64 -13.33
CA SER A 297 -3.84 -20.71 -12.21
C SER A 297 -3.15 -20.42 -10.87
N ILE A 298 -3.88 -19.82 -9.95
CA ILE A 298 -3.40 -19.58 -8.57
C ILE A 298 -3.01 -20.90 -7.91
N GLN A 299 -3.70 -22.00 -8.20
CA GLN A 299 -3.40 -23.34 -7.69
C GLN A 299 -2.00 -23.82 -8.09
N THR A 300 -1.58 -23.60 -9.35
CA THR A 300 -0.23 -23.94 -9.82
C THR A 300 0.85 -23.18 -9.06
N SER A 301 0.64 -21.87 -8.84
CA SER A 301 1.55 -21.05 -8.04
C SER A 301 1.64 -21.52 -6.59
N GLU A 302 0.52 -21.87 -5.96
CA GLU A 302 0.49 -22.41 -4.60
C GLU A 302 1.19 -23.76 -4.48
N ARG A 303 1.09 -24.61 -5.49
CA ARG A 303 1.83 -25.88 -5.52
C ARG A 303 3.34 -25.63 -5.53
N LYS A 304 3.81 -24.72 -6.38
CA LYS A 304 5.23 -24.32 -6.44
C LYS A 304 5.72 -23.73 -5.11
N GLU A 305 4.94 -22.85 -4.48
CA GLU A 305 5.26 -22.31 -3.16
C GLU A 305 5.42 -23.41 -2.10
N ARG A 306 4.47 -24.33 -2.03
CA ARG A 306 4.52 -25.47 -1.07
C ARG A 306 5.75 -26.36 -1.27
N LEU A 307 6.12 -26.64 -2.51
CA LEU A 307 7.30 -27.45 -2.83
C LEU A 307 8.59 -26.74 -2.40
N LEU A 308 8.71 -25.43 -2.66
CA LEU A 308 9.85 -24.63 -2.21
C LEU A 308 9.94 -24.57 -0.68
N HIS A 309 8.82 -24.35 0.02
CA HIS A 309 8.81 -24.35 1.48
C HIS A 309 9.27 -25.70 2.06
N ARG A 310 8.77 -26.82 1.53
CA ARG A 310 9.21 -28.15 1.96
C ARG A 310 10.71 -28.38 1.72
N ALA A 311 11.23 -27.94 0.58
CA ALA A 311 12.66 -28.04 0.26
C ALA A 311 13.50 -27.17 1.20
N MET A 312 13.06 -25.94 1.47
CA MET A 312 13.71 -25.05 2.44
C MET A 312 13.70 -25.62 3.86
N ASP A 313 12.58 -26.21 4.30
CA ASP A 313 12.47 -26.82 5.63
C ASP A 313 13.40 -28.04 5.77
N ARG A 314 13.50 -28.91 4.76
CA ARG A 314 14.47 -30.02 4.75
C ARG A 314 15.91 -29.50 4.86
N SER A 315 16.27 -28.52 4.03
CA SER A 315 17.62 -27.93 4.06
C SER A 315 17.94 -27.25 5.38
N ARG A 316 16.95 -26.59 6.00
CA ARG A 316 17.11 -25.93 7.31
C ARG A 316 17.28 -26.95 8.43
N ARG A 317 16.52 -28.06 8.42
CA ARG A 317 16.65 -29.14 9.41
C ARG A 317 18.02 -29.79 9.32
N ALA A 318 18.46 -30.15 8.11
CA ALA A 318 19.77 -30.76 7.91
C ALA A 318 20.94 -29.89 8.42
N ALA A 319 20.82 -28.56 8.29
CA ALA A 319 21.87 -27.63 8.76
C ALA A 319 21.78 -27.28 10.26
N ASN A 320 20.70 -27.66 10.96
CA ASN A 320 20.45 -27.25 12.36
C ASN A 320 19.73 -28.35 13.15
N PRO A 321 20.21 -29.59 13.21
CA PRO A 321 19.52 -30.68 13.91
C PRO A 321 19.30 -30.36 15.40
N GLN A 322 20.22 -29.64 16.03
CA GLN A 322 20.16 -29.25 17.44
C GLN A 322 18.95 -28.37 17.81
N ASN A 323 18.33 -27.73 16.82
CA ASN A 323 17.19 -26.82 17.00
C ASN A 323 15.83 -27.53 16.96
N TYR A 324 15.83 -28.83 16.74
CA TYR A 324 14.60 -29.64 16.61
C TYR A 324 14.49 -30.67 17.73
N ASN A 325 13.26 -31.02 18.10
CA ASN A 325 12.91 -32.14 18.95
C ASN A 325 12.85 -33.44 18.10
N ASP A 326 12.77 -34.60 18.74
CA ASP A 326 12.67 -35.91 18.08
C ASP A 326 11.41 -36.05 17.23
N ASP A 327 10.32 -35.38 17.62
CA ASP A 327 9.07 -35.27 16.85
C ASP A 327 9.18 -34.37 15.62
N GLY A 328 10.35 -33.76 15.38
CA GLY A 328 10.61 -32.83 14.29
C GLY A 328 10.05 -31.42 14.48
N SER A 329 9.49 -31.12 15.64
CA SER A 329 9.06 -29.76 16.02
C SER A 329 10.28 -28.90 16.38
N VAL A 330 10.14 -27.57 16.23
CA VAL A 330 11.20 -26.64 16.62
C VAL A 330 11.20 -26.47 18.13
N LYS A 331 12.34 -26.65 18.81
CA LYS A 331 12.52 -26.43 20.24
C LYS A 331 12.05 -25.03 20.64
N LYS A 332 11.53 -24.81 21.83
CA LYS A 332 11.15 -23.50 22.35
C LYS A 332 12.40 -22.64 22.69
N GLY A 333 12.27 -21.31 22.73
CA GLY A 333 13.31 -20.35 23.11
C GLY A 333 14.11 -19.79 21.91
N ARG A 334 15.11 -18.95 22.23
CA ARG A 334 16.00 -18.32 21.21
C ARG A 334 16.88 -19.39 20.56
N LYS A 335 17.14 -19.23 19.26
CA LYS A 335 17.95 -20.17 18.47
C LYS A 335 18.84 -19.45 17.50
N ASP A 336 20.02 -20.00 17.30
CA ASP A 336 20.91 -19.60 16.23
C ASP A 336 20.70 -20.52 15.02
N TRP A 337 20.37 -19.89 13.89
CA TRP A 337 20.09 -20.59 12.65
C TRP A 337 21.25 -20.46 11.68
N LYS A 338 21.81 -21.60 11.29
CA LYS A 338 22.76 -21.67 10.18
C LYS A 338 22.00 -21.97 8.88
N TYR A 339 22.27 -21.18 7.85
CA TYR A 339 21.63 -21.34 6.54
C TYR A 339 22.66 -21.78 5.51
N SER A 340 22.49 -22.99 4.98
CA SER A 340 23.32 -23.52 3.92
C SER A 340 23.17 -22.69 2.63
N ASN A 341 24.15 -22.80 1.71
CA ASN A 341 24.05 -22.18 0.40
C ASN A 341 22.86 -22.71 -0.40
N HIS A 342 22.51 -23.98 -0.23
CA HIS A 342 21.33 -24.59 -0.85
C HIS A 342 20.04 -23.91 -0.33
N TYR A 343 19.90 -23.72 0.99
CA TYR A 343 18.76 -22.99 1.57
C TYR A 343 18.66 -21.57 1.01
N LYS A 344 19.77 -20.84 0.92
CA LYS A 344 19.81 -19.48 0.36
C LYS A 344 19.34 -19.44 -1.09
N LYS A 345 19.78 -20.40 -1.93
CA LYS A 345 19.33 -20.55 -3.32
C LYS A 345 17.82 -20.82 -3.42
N LEU A 346 17.29 -21.73 -2.60
CA LEU A 346 15.84 -22.00 -2.54
C LEU A 346 15.03 -20.77 -2.08
N LYS A 347 15.52 -20.06 -1.09
CA LYS A 347 14.90 -18.82 -0.58
C LYS A 347 14.85 -17.75 -1.67
N ASN A 348 15.89 -17.59 -2.45
CA ASN A 348 15.91 -16.66 -3.57
C ASN A 348 14.90 -17.07 -4.66
N LYS A 349 14.79 -18.38 -4.99
CA LYS A 349 13.74 -18.88 -5.91
C LYS A 349 12.34 -18.59 -5.39
N TYR A 350 12.12 -18.76 -4.08
CA TYR A 350 10.83 -18.45 -3.45
C TYR A 350 10.50 -16.95 -3.55
N TYR A 351 11.45 -16.07 -3.26
CA TYR A 351 11.24 -14.63 -3.38
C TYR A 351 10.93 -14.17 -4.81
N GLU A 352 11.65 -14.77 -5.79
CA GLU A 352 11.37 -14.47 -7.19
C GLU A 352 9.98 -14.96 -7.61
N LEU A 353 9.55 -16.15 -7.17
CA LEU A 353 8.19 -16.64 -7.39
C LEU A 353 7.15 -15.70 -6.78
N CYS A 354 7.34 -15.23 -5.54
CA CYS A 354 6.45 -14.27 -4.89
C CYS A 354 6.37 -12.95 -5.67
N ARG A 355 7.52 -12.47 -6.18
CA ARG A 355 7.58 -11.26 -7.01
C ARG A 355 6.80 -11.43 -8.32
N ILE A 356 7.02 -12.53 -9.04
CA ILE A 356 6.30 -12.83 -10.29
C ILE A 356 4.80 -12.93 -10.04
N ASN A 357 4.38 -13.63 -8.98
CA ASN A 357 2.97 -13.75 -8.62
C ASN A 357 2.34 -12.38 -8.29
N ALA A 358 3.09 -11.48 -7.62
CA ALA A 358 2.60 -10.13 -7.33
C ALA A 358 2.45 -9.29 -8.60
N VAL A 359 3.38 -9.39 -9.54
CA VAL A 359 3.31 -8.70 -10.85
C VAL A 359 2.13 -9.23 -11.67
N ASN A 360 1.98 -10.54 -11.78
CA ASN A 360 0.88 -11.14 -12.55
C ASN A 360 -0.49 -10.75 -11.99
N ARG A 361 -0.65 -10.76 -10.65
CA ARG A 361 -1.88 -10.27 -10.02
C ARG A 361 -2.16 -8.80 -10.34
N GLN A 362 -1.14 -7.95 -10.30
CA GLN A 362 -1.33 -6.53 -10.64
C GLN A 362 -1.71 -6.34 -12.10
N LEU A 363 -1.09 -7.10 -13.01
CA LEU A 363 -1.44 -7.05 -14.43
C LEU A 363 -2.87 -7.52 -14.67
N ALA A 364 -3.30 -8.65 -14.07
CA ALA A 364 -4.68 -9.11 -14.15
C ALA A 364 -5.68 -8.05 -13.66
N ILE A 365 -5.43 -7.47 -12.48
CA ILE A 365 -6.28 -6.41 -11.92
C ILE A 365 -6.35 -5.20 -12.86
N ASN A 366 -5.22 -4.79 -13.46
CA ASN A 366 -5.20 -3.68 -14.40
C ASN A 366 -5.95 -3.99 -15.71
N GLU A 367 -5.85 -5.24 -16.20
CA GLU A 367 -6.59 -5.71 -17.39
C GLU A 367 -8.10 -5.68 -17.13
N ASP A 368 -8.53 -6.23 -15.98
CA ASP A 368 -9.94 -6.20 -15.59
C ASP A 368 -10.46 -4.77 -15.39
N ALA A 369 -9.69 -3.89 -14.74
CA ALA A 369 -10.06 -2.49 -14.56
C ALA A 369 -10.16 -1.72 -15.90
N ASN A 370 -9.27 -2.01 -16.87
CA ASN A 370 -9.34 -1.44 -18.21
C ASN A 370 -10.56 -1.96 -18.97
N HIS A 371 -10.84 -3.26 -18.86
CA HIS A 371 -12.02 -3.87 -19.49
C HIS A 371 -13.31 -3.25 -18.94
N LEU A 372 -13.47 -3.17 -17.62
CA LEU A 372 -14.65 -2.53 -17.01
C LEU A 372 -14.76 -1.07 -17.46
N ARG A 373 -13.67 -0.32 -17.49
CA ARG A 373 -13.70 1.08 -17.95
C ARG A 373 -14.07 1.22 -19.45
N SER A 374 -13.85 0.18 -20.25
CA SER A 374 -14.28 0.17 -21.65
C SER A 374 -15.78 -0.11 -21.83
N LEU A 375 -16.46 -0.65 -20.80
CA LEU A 375 -17.89 -0.94 -20.83
C LEU A 375 -18.74 0.26 -20.36
N GLY A 376 -18.19 1.15 -19.52
CA GLY A 376 -18.96 2.27 -18.99
C GLY A 376 -18.10 3.37 -18.35
N ASN A 377 -18.73 4.47 -17.99
CA ASN A 377 -18.09 5.59 -17.29
C ASN A 377 -18.54 5.74 -15.82
N THR A 378 -19.57 5.03 -15.39
CA THR A 378 -20.03 5.00 -14.00
C THR A 378 -19.96 3.58 -13.47
N PHE A 379 -19.20 3.37 -12.39
CA PHE A 379 -19.04 2.07 -11.75
C PHE A 379 -19.71 2.08 -10.38
N VAL A 380 -20.66 1.17 -10.17
CA VAL A 380 -21.44 1.05 -8.94
C VAL A 380 -21.14 -0.29 -8.29
N THR A 381 -20.81 -0.29 -7.01
CA THR A 381 -20.54 -1.52 -6.24
C THR A 381 -20.92 -1.33 -4.77
N GLU A 382 -21.08 -2.44 -4.04
CA GLU A 382 -21.32 -2.40 -2.60
C GLU A 382 -20.03 -2.06 -1.83
N GLU A 383 -20.20 -1.35 -0.70
CA GLU A 383 -19.12 -1.15 0.27
C GLU A 383 -18.68 -2.49 0.86
N LYS A 384 -17.44 -2.92 0.63
CA LYS A 384 -16.92 -4.19 1.16
C LYS A 384 -15.66 -4.02 1.99
N ASN A 385 -15.71 -4.55 3.21
CA ASN A 385 -14.56 -4.58 4.10
C ASN A 385 -13.95 -5.98 4.16
N ALA A 386 -13.01 -6.26 3.25
CA ALA A 386 -12.33 -7.56 3.20
C ALA A 386 -11.58 -7.92 4.50
N SER A 387 -11.19 -6.94 5.32
CA SER A 387 -10.51 -7.20 6.59
C SER A 387 -11.43 -7.87 7.62
N LYS A 388 -12.74 -7.57 7.59
CA LYS A 388 -13.74 -8.27 8.43
C LYS A 388 -13.82 -9.74 8.06
N LEU A 389 -13.79 -10.08 6.76
CA LEU A 389 -13.84 -11.45 6.25
C LEU A 389 -12.57 -12.27 6.54
N MET A 390 -11.43 -11.61 6.76
CA MET A 390 -10.18 -12.28 7.15
C MET A 390 -10.16 -12.72 8.62
N LYS A 391 -11.03 -12.16 9.46
CA LYS A 391 -11.08 -12.52 10.89
C LYS A 391 -11.55 -13.97 11.04
N ARG A 392 -10.96 -14.65 12.04
CA ARG A 392 -11.39 -16.01 12.42
C ARG A 392 -12.79 -15.96 13.03
N ALA A 393 -13.67 -16.86 12.61
CA ALA A 393 -14.99 -16.99 13.24
C ALA A 393 -14.86 -17.17 14.77
N LYS A 394 -15.66 -16.45 15.55
CA LYS A 394 -15.63 -16.53 17.03
C LYS A 394 -16.18 -17.86 17.53
N GLU A 395 -17.29 -18.31 16.92
CA GLU A 395 -17.96 -19.55 17.31
C GLU A 395 -17.20 -20.79 16.87
N THR A 396 -17.19 -21.78 17.71
CA THR A 396 -16.63 -23.10 17.46
C THR A 396 -17.79 -24.09 17.36
N LYS A 397 -18.00 -24.67 16.16
CA LYS A 397 -19.05 -25.68 15.92
C LYS A 397 -18.42 -27.08 15.95
N LYS A 398 -19.16 -28.04 16.47
CA LYS A 398 -18.81 -29.46 16.39
C LYS A 398 -19.50 -30.08 15.17
N ASN A 399 -18.89 -31.09 14.57
CA ASN A 399 -19.50 -31.90 13.51
C ASN A 399 -20.36 -33.01 14.15
N GLU A 400 -21.06 -33.78 13.32
CA GLU A 400 -21.91 -34.92 13.73
C GLU A 400 -21.15 -35.98 14.56
N LYS A 401 -19.84 -36.10 14.40
CA LYS A 401 -18.94 -36.99 15.15
C LYS A 401 -18.40 -36.36 16.46
N GLY A 402 -18.95 -35.25 16.91
CA GLY A 402 -18.55 -34.54 18.13
C GLY A 402 -17.18 -33.82 18.03
N LYS A 403 -16.45 -33.90 16.92
CA LYS A 403 -15.17 -33.21 16.73
C LYS A 403 -15.35 -31.76 16.34
N PHE A 404 -14.48 -30.88 16.81
CA PHE A 404 -14.52 -29.47 16.48
C PHE A 404 -14.28 -29.22 14.98
N ASN A 405 -15.19 -28.52 14.32
CA ASN A 405 -15.04 -28.10 12.96
C ASN A 405 -13.91 -27.08 12.82
N LYS A 406 -13.17 -27.19 11.71
CA LYS A 406 -12.16 -26.21 11.35
C LYS A 406 -12.83 -24.86 11.09
N LYS A 407 -12.49 -23.84 11.86
CA LYS A 407 -13.06 -22.49 11.69
C LYS A 407 -12.80 -21.96 10.27
N LYS A 408 -13.86 -21.60 9.54
CA LYS A 408 -13.75 -21.03 8.19
C LYS A 408 -12.91 -19.75 8.19
N ARG A 409 -12.03 -19.59 7.20
CA ARG A 409 -11.18 -18.42 6.99
C ARG A 409 -11.05 -18.14 5.51
N PHE A 410 -11.35 -16.92 5.11
CA PHE A 410 -11.14 -16.46 3.73
C PHE A 410 -9.76 -15.85 3.51
N GLY A 411 -8.91 -15.75 4.55
CA GLY A 411 -7.63 -15.03 4.48
C GLY A 411 -6.70 -15.50 3.37
N LYS A 412 -6.65 -16.82 3.06
CA LYS A 412 -5.84 -17.34 1.95
C LYS A 412 -6.38 -16.90 0.59
N THR A 413 -7.68 -17.01 0.39
CA THR A 413 -8.36 -16.57 -0.84
C THR A 413 -8.20 -15.08 -1.04
N ILE A 414 -8.48 -14.27 -0.02
CA ILE A 414 -8.33 -12.82 -0.06
C ILE A 414 -6.89 -12.40 -0.34
N LYS A 415 -5.89 -13.08 0.27
CA LYS A 415 -4.46 -12.86 -0.03
C LYS A 415 -4.12 -13.10 -1.49
N ASN A 416 -4.65 -14.16 -2.07
CA ASN A 416 -4.33 -14.57 -3.44
C ASN A 416 -5.12 -13.78 -4.49
N ARG A 417 -6.38 -13.46 -4.22
CA ARG A 417 -7.31 -12.79 -5.14
C ARG A 417 -7.30 -11.27 -5.01
N CYS A 418 -6.86 -10.74 -3.87
CA CYS A 418 -6.71 -9.30 -3.60
C CYS A 418 -7.95 -8.43 -3.93
N PRO A 419 -9.17 -8.77 -3.47
CA PRO A 419 -10.39 -8.04 -3.84
C PRO A 419 -10.33 -6.55 -3.49
N SER A 420 -9.81 -6.16 -2.33
CA SER A 420 -9.66 -4.74 -1.97
C SER A 420 -8.69 -3.99 -2.88
N LYS A 421 -7.65 -4.66 -3.39
CA LYS A 421 -6.72 -4.05 -4.35
C LYS A 421 -7.38 -3.87 -5.71
N PHE A 422 -8.20 -4.83 -6.14
CA PHE A 422 -9.03 -4.72 -7.33
C PHE A 422 -9.95 -3.50 -7.21
N GLN A 423 -10.74 -3.41 -6.13
CA GLN A 423 -11.66 -2.30 -5.86
C GLN A 423 -10.94 -0.94 -5.93
N THR A 424 -9.84 -0.77 -5.19
CA THR A 424 -9.05 0.47 -5.21
C THR A 424 -8.46 0.78 -6.59
N THR A 425 -8.09 -0.24 -7.38
CA THR A 425 -7.54 -0.03 -8.72
C THR A 425 -8.62 0.40 -9.71
N VAL A 426 -9.81 -0.21 -9.63
CA VAL A 426 -10.99 0.19 -10.44
C VAL A 426 -11.38 1.61 -10.09
N GLN A 427 -11.56 1.93 -8.80
CA GLN A 427 -11.88 3.29 -8.34
C GLN A 427 -10.92 4.33 -8.94
N LYS A 428 -9.61 4.15 -8.73
CA LYS A 428 -8.59 5.06 -9.27
C LYS A 428 -8.62 5.15 -10.79
N LYS A 429 -8.91 4.02 -11.46
CA LYS A 429 -8.99 4.00 -12.92
C LYS A 429 -10.14 4.88 -13.43
N PHE A 430 -11.32 4.76 -12.82
CA PHE A 430 -12.47 5.58 -13.18
C PHE A 430 -12.21 7.06 -12.87
N GLU A 431 -11.77 7.40 -11.66
CA GLU A 431 -11.45 8.77 -11.25
C GLU A 431 -10.45 9.45 -12.19
N VAL A 432 -9.31 8.79 -12.48
CA VAL A 432 -8.25 9.36 -13.34
C VAL A 432 -8.70 9.51 -14.80
N THR A 433 -9.63 8.68 -15.27
CA THR A 433 -10.11 8.72 -16.67
C THR A 433 -11.43 9.49 -16.84
N GLY A 434 -11.81 10.31 -15.85
CA GLY A 434 -13.01 11.14 -15.90
C GLY A 434 -14.32 10.37 -15.75
N GLY A 435 -14.27 9.16 -15.19
CA GLY A 435 -15.45 8.39 -14.81
C GLY A 435 -15.84 8.60 -13.34
N THR A 436 -16.98 8.02 -12.96
CA THR A 436 -17.52 8.08 -11.60
C THR A 436 -17.44 6.71 -10.93
N TYR A 437 -17.12 6.69 -9.64
CA TYR A 437 -17.13 5.49 -8.81
C TYR A 437 -18.07 5.70 -7.63
N ILE A 438 -19.05 4.81 -7.46
CA ILE A 438 -20.10 4.89 -6.45
C ILE A 438 -20.06 3.64 -5.57
N GLU A 439 -19.93 3.82 -4.26
CA GLU A 439 -20.13 2.74 -3.28
C GLU A 439 -21.52 2.85 -2.67
N VAL A 440 -22.32 1.82 -2.86
CA VAL A 440 -23.63 1.70 -2.26
C VAL A 440 -23.49 1.27 -0.81
N PRO A 441 -24.13 1.95 0.16
CA PRO A 441 -24.05 1.59 1.56
C PRO A 441 -24.55 0.17 1.83
N ASN A 442 -23.95 -0.50 2.84
CA ASN A 442 -24.29 -1.89 3.20
C ASN A 442 -25.76 -2.11 3.63
N ASN A 443 -26.49 -1.05 3.98
CA ASN A 443 -27.90 -1.12 4.35
C ASN A 443 -28.82 -1.26 3.13
N TYR A 444 -28.33 -1.04 1.93
CA TYR A 444 -29.11 -1.19 0.70
C TYR A 444 -29.54 -2.63 0.41
N ARG A 445 -28.85 -3.63 0.95
CA ARG A 445 -29.19 -5.07 0.82
C ARG A 445 -29.56 -5.50 -0.61
N ALA A 446 -28.74 -5.17 -1.59
CA ALA A 446 -29.00 -5.40 -3.01
C ALA A 446 -29.50 -6.82 -3.36
N SER A 447 -29.02 -7.86 -2.63
CA SER A 447 -29.47 -9.25 -2.80
C SER A 447 -30.90 -9.55 -2.30
N GLN A 448 -31.52 -8.63 -1.60
CA GLN A 448 -32.87 -8.77 -1.03
C GLN A 448 -33.85 -7.76 -1.63
N TYR A 449 -33.39 -6.82 -2.46
CA TYR A 449 -34.23 -5.84 -3.11
C TYR A 449 -34.78 -6.39 -4.41
N ASP A 450 -36.11 -6.40 -4.50
CA ASP A 450 -36.85 -6.73 -5.73
C ASP A 450 -37.19 -5.43 -6.45
N HIS A 451 -36.53 -5.17 -7.55
CA HIS A 451 -36.72 -3.96 -8.35
C HIS A 451 -38.02 -3.94 -9.15
N THR A 452 -38.71 -5.07 -9.23
CA THR A 452 -40.04 -5.16 -9.91
C THR A 452 -41.16 -4.75 -8.95
N ALA A 453 -41.05 -5.17 -7.69
CA ALA A 453 -41.98 -4.84 -6.62
C ALA A 453 -41.63 -3.56 -5.85
N ASP A 454 -40.44 -2.99 -6.09
CA ASP A 454 -39.84 -1.86 -5.35
C ASP A 454 -39.78 -2.10 -3.82
N ASP A 455 -39.53 -3.35 -3.41
CA ASP A 455 -39.58 -3.77 -2.00
C ASP A 455 -38.43 -4.75 -1.65
N TYR A 456 -38.21 -4.93 -0.34
CA TYR A 456 -37.22 -5.86 0.19
C TYR A 456 -37.85 -7.20 0.56
N ILE A 457 -37.51 -8.24 -0.19
CA ILE A 457 -37.94 -9.62 0.06
C ILE A 457 -36.83 -10.35 0.83
N ARG A 458 -37.14 -10.81 2.03
CA ARG A 458 -36.18 -11.60 2.85
C ARG A 458 -35.97 -12.97 2.22
N LYS A 459 -34.74 -13.26 1.81
CA LYS A 459 -34.32 -14.53 1.21
C LYS A 459 -33.40 -15.31 2.12
N ASN A 460 -33.46 -16.62 2.04
CA ASN A 460 -32.45 -17.46 2.63
C ASN A 460 -31.16 -17.44 1.79
N LEU A 461 -30.01 -17.74 2.43
CA LEU A 461 -28.72 -17.77 1.71
C LEU A 461 -28.64 -18.85 0.63
N SER A 462 -29.54 -19.84 0.64
CA SER A 462 -29.70 -20.90 -0.35
C SER A 462 -30.48 -20.46 -1.60
N ASP A 463 -31.31 -19.43 -1.46
CA ASP A 463 -32.22 -19.01 -2.51
C ASP A 463 -31.47 -18.13 -3.53
N ARG A 464 -31.39 -18.58 -4.77
CA ARG A 464 -30.61 -17.93 -5.83
C ARG A 464 -31.46 -17.18 -6.84
N LEU A 465 -32.74 -17.47 -6.87
CA LEU A 465 -33.68 -16.87 -7.82
C LEU A 465 -34.83 -16.17 -7.08
N TYR A 466 -35.38 -15.11 -7.69
CA TYR A 466 -36.68 -14.57 -7.33
C TYR A 466 -37.74 -15.52 -7.88
N LYS A 467 -38.67 -15.94 -7.04
CA LYS A 467 -39.86 -16.67 -7.49
C LYS A 467 -40.94 -15.68 -7.85
#